data_a5402c78c5d6109b066d1e7eed2a0b88
#
_entry.id   a5402c78c5d6109b066d1e7eed2a0b88
#
_cell.length_a   1.000
_cell.length_b   1.000
_cell.length_c   1.000
_cell.angle_alpha   90.00
_cell.angle_beta   90.00
_cell.angle_gamma   90.00
#
_symmetry.space_group_name_H-M   'P 1'
#
loop_
_entity.id
_entity.type
_entity.pdbx_description
1 polymer ?
#
loop_
_entity_poly.entity_id
_entity_poly.type
_entity_poly.pdbx_seq_one_letter_code
_entity_poly.pdbx_strand_id
1 'polypeptide(L)'
;MNELVKFQTLDGIINIESKTLALIKSKTDLDNIIYNNVVNKYTEKYSSYGYVYKKNLKIIHYSIPHLKGSHFKGNVTINVTFKAVVNLPKLGDKLIGYVKSITKPHIIISSGHITALILKILSDDKDYSAITVGTLIECTIVSVNPTDKGLICLC
;
A
#
# COMPACT_ATOMS: atom_id res chain seq x y z
N MET A 1 -6.69 -15.69 5.93
CA MET A 1 -6.63 -14.50 5.06
C MET A 1 -7.01 -13.29 5.92
N ASN A 2 -6.21 -12.26 5.89
CA ASN A 2 -6.51 -11.06 6.67
C ASN A 2 -7.69 -10.33 6.00
N GLU A 3 -8.76 -10.08 6.73
CA GLU A 3 -9.98 -9.42 6.21
C GLU A 3 -9.73 -8.01 5.66
N LEU A 4 -8.57 -7.43 5.99
CA LEU A 4 -8.16 -6.10 5.52
C LEU A 4 -7.63 -6.09 4.09
N VAL A 5 -7.43 -7.26 3.48
CA VAL A 5 -6.90 -7.39 2.14
C VAL A 5 -8.04 -7.56 1.15
N LYS A 6 -8.17 -6.65 0.20
CA LYS A 6 -9.27 -6.62 -0.77
C LYS A 6 -8.76 -6.34 -2.18
N PHE A 7 -9.47 -6.88 -3.17
CA PHE A 7 -9.29 -6.44 -4.55
C PHE A 7 -9.97 -5.09 -4.74
N GLN A 8 -9.26 -4.14 -5.32
CA GLN A 8 -9.78 -2.82 -5.64
C GLN A 8 -9.39 -2.39 -7.05
N THR A 9 -10.28 -1.63 -7.68
CA THR A 9 -10.00 -0.94 -8.93
C THR A 9 -9.46 0.46 -8.59
N LEU A 10 -8.28 0.77 -9.08
CA LEU A 10 -7.59 2.01 -8.78
C LEU A 10 -7.31 2.79 -10.07
N ASP A 11 -7.37 4.11 -9.96
CA ASP A 11 -6.99 5.02 -11.03
C ASP A 11 -5.65 5.66 -10.70
N GLY A 12 -4.75 5.66 -11.68
CA GLY A 12 -3.43 6.22 -11.53
C GLY A 12 -2.97 6.96 -12.76
N ILE A 13 -1.87 7.68 -12.64
CA ILE A 13 -1.24 8.43 -13.70
C ILE A 13 0.21 7.98 -13.80
N ILE A 14 0.65 7.63 -14.99
CA ILE A 14 2.04 7.30 -15.27
C ILE A 14 2.64 8.23 -16.29
N ASN A 15 3.96 8.43 -16.20
CA ASN A 15 4.73 9.21 -17.16
C ASN A 15 5.71 8.29 -17.88
N ILE A 16 5.76 8.40 -19.20
CA ILE A 16 6.71 7.66 -20.03
C ILE A 16 7.68 8.65 -20.68
N GLU A 17 8.96 8.43 -20.46
CA GLU A 17 10.01 9.26 -21.05
C GLU A 17 10.10 9.04 -22.56
N SER A 18 10.49 10.10 -23.30
CA SER A 18 10.61 10.07 -24.76
C SER A 18 11.54 8.97 -25.28
N LYS A 19 12.64 8.73 -24.59
CA LYS A 19 13.58 7.65 -24.98
C LYS A 19 12.96 6.25 -24.84
N THR A 20 12.06 6.07 -23.89
CA THR A 20 11.31 4.81 -23.72
C THR A 20 10.25 4.68 -24.81
N LEU A 21 9.59 5.78 -25.18
CA LEU A 21 8.61 5.79 -26.28
C LEU A 21 9.22 5.35 -27.60
N ALA A 22 10.47 5.71 -27.86
CA ALA A 22 11.18 5.32 -29.08
C ALA A 22 11.40 3.80 -29.20
N LEU A 23 11.32 3.07 -28.10
CA LEU A 23 11.46 1.62 -28.07
C LEU A 23 10.15 0.87 -28.32
N ILE A 24 9.02 1.58 -28.35
CA ILE A 24 7.70 0.99 -28.58
C ILE A 24 7.52 0.70 -30.05
N LYS A 25 7.40 -0.56 -30.42
CA LYS A 25 7.19 -1.02 -31.80
C LYS A 25 5.84 -1.72 -32.00
N SER A 26 5.19 -2.13 -30.92
CA SER A 26 3.93 -2.86 -30.96
C SER A 26 3.04 -2.49 -29.76
N LYS A 27 1.77 -2.88 -29.84
CA LYS A 27 0.84 -2.74 -28.71
C LYS A 27 1.31 -3.54 -27.48
N THR A 28 1.89 -4.71 -27.70
CA THR A 28 2.44 -5.54 -26.61
C THR A 28 3.56 -4.83 -25.88
N ASP A 29 4.45 -4.14 -26.59
CA ASP A 29 5.52 -3.33 -25.98
C ASP A 29 4.94 -2.22 -25.12
N LEU A 30 3.92 -1.51 -25.62
CA LEU A 30 3.24 -0.47 -24.87
C LEU A 30 2.58 -1.01 -23.60
N ASP A 31 1.85 -2.12 -23.71
CA ASP A 31 1.20 -2.76 -22.56
C ASP A 31 2.21 -3.16 -21.48
N ASN A 32 3.35 -3.72 -21.88
CA ASN A 32 4.42 -4.09 -20.95
C ASN A 32 5.05 -2.87 -20.26
N ILE A 33 5.28 -1.79 -20.99
CA ILE A 33 5.83 -0.55 -20.44
C ILE A 33 4.87 0.07 -19.45
N ILE A 34 3.57 0.12 -19.78
CA ILE A 34 2.53 0.62 -18.87
C ILE A 34 2.49 -0.22 -17.61
N TYR A 35 2.45 -1.53 -17.73
CA TYR A 35 2.44 -2.45 -16.58
C TYR A 35 3.65 -2.22 -15.67
N ASN A 36 4.86 -2.16 -16.24
CA ASN A 36 6.08 -1.95 -15.47
C ASN A 36 6.09 -0.60 -14.76
N ASN A 37 5.61 0.46 -15.40
CA ASN A 37 5.51 1.78 -14.76
C ASN A 37 4.50 1.79 -13.61
N VAL A 38 3.34 1.14 -13.76
CA VAL A 38 2.35 1.01 -12.69
C VAL A 38 2.93 0.23 -11.53
N VAL A 39 3.59 -0.88 -11.80
CA VAL A 39 4.23 -1.70 -10.75
C VAL A 39 5.28 -0.88 -9.99
N ASN A 40 6.14 -0.17 -10.68
CA ASN A 40 7.20 0.62 -10.04
C ASN A 40 6.67 1.80 -9.23
N LYS A 41 5.58 2.42 -9.69
CA LYS A 41 5.02 3.61 -9.04
C LYS A 41 4.09 3.28 -7.86
N TYR A 42 3.26 2.24 -7.99
CA TYR A 42 2.14 2.00 -7.08
C TYR A 42 2.29 0.76 -6.20
N THR A 43 3.09 -0.23 -6.58
CA THR A 43 3.18 -1.48 -5.82
C THR A 43 4.32 -1.49 -4.81
N GLU A 44 4.18 -2.38 -3.81
CA GLU A 44 5.15 -2.60 -2.74
C GLU A 44 5.48 -1.31 -1.97
N LYS A 45 4.50 -0.40 -1.91
CA LYS A 45 4.59 0.90 -1.25
C LYS A 45 3.29 1.23 -0.55
N TYR A 46 3.40 2.07 0.48
CA TYR A 46 2.22 2.65 1.13
C TYR A 46 1.83 3.95 0.45
N SER A 47 0.54 4.11 0.20
CA SER A 47 -0.03 5.29 -0.42
C SER A 47 -1.40 5.58 0.20
N SER A 48 -2.11 6.59 -0.33
CA SER A 48 -3.50 6.86 0.05
C SER A 48 -4.43 5.65 -0.22
N TYR A 49 -4.03 4.76 -1.10
CA TYR A 49 -4.76 3.50 -1.39
C TYR A 49 -4.45 2.38 -0.39
N GLY A 50 -3.52 2.59 0.53
CA GLY A 50 -2.97 1.56 1.39
C GLY A 50 -1.74 0.89 0.79
N TYR A 51 -1.44 -0.33 1.21
CA TYR A 51 -0.35 -1.10 0.63
C TYR A 51 -0.86 -1.89 -0.58
N VAL A 52 -0.30 -1.61 -1.74
CA VAL A 52 -0.68 -2.25 -3.01
C VAL A 52 0.29 -3.39 -3.31
N TYR A 53 -0.25 -4.61 -3.47
CA TYR A 53 0.55 -5.79 -3.80
C TYR A 53 0.76 -5.90 -5.31
N LYS A 54 1.98 -6.25 -5.71
CA LYS A 54 2.32 -6.53 -7.10
C LYS A 54 1.62 -7.79 -7.62
N LYS A 55 1.46 -8.79 -6.77
CA LYS A 55 0.81 -10.05 -7.13
C LYS A 55 -0.63 -9.84 -7.55
N ASN A 56 -1.02 -10.42 -8.67
CA ASN A 56 -2.37 -10.33 -9.24
C ASN A 56 -2.79 -8.93 -9.71
N LEU A 57 -1.85 -8.01 -9.90
CA LEU A 57 -2.13 -6.71 -10.51
C LEU A 57 -2.47 -6.88 -11.99
N LYS A 58 -3.57 -6.26 -12.44
CA LYS A 58 -4.00 -6.27 -13.84
C LYS A 58 -4.35 -4.87 -14.30
N ILE A 59 -3.85 -4.49 -15.46
CA ILE A 59 -4.27 -3.26 -16.15
C ILE A 59 -5.62 -3.54 -16.80
N ILE A 60 -6.64 -2.73 -16.47
CA ILE A 60 -7.98 -2.85 -17.04
C ILE A 60 -8.07 -2.00 -18.31
N HIS A 61 -7.61 -0.76 -18.22
CA HIS A 61 -7.78 0.23 -19.28
C HIS A 61 -6.76 1.36 -19.09
N TYR A 62 -6.37 1.98 -20.18
CA TYR A 62 -5.53 3.18 -20.15
C TYR A 62 -5.96 4.15 -21.23
N SER A 63 -5.75 5.46 -20.97
CA SER A 63 -6.09 6.52 -21.90
C SER A 63 -5.08 6.63 -23.03
N ILE A 64 -5.45 7.42 -24.04
CA ILE A 64 -4.51 7.85 -25.08
C ILE A 64 -3.39 8.68 -24.41
N PRO A 65 -2.12 8.48 -24.79
CA PRO A 65 -1.02 9.27 -24.29
C PRO A 65 -1.20 10.77 -24.55
N HIS A 66 -0.95 11.59 -23.52
CA HIS A 66 -1.00 13.05 -23.63
C HIS A 66 0.40 13.64 -23.42
N LEU A 67 0.73 14.68 -24.19
CA LEU A 67 1.95 15.45 -23.96
C LEU A 67 1.83 16.22 -22.64
N LYS A 68 2.85 16.11 -21.80
CA LYS A 68 2.87 16.75 -20.49
C LYS A 68 3.42 18.18 -20.60
N GLY A 69 2.53 19.18 -20.39
CA GLY A 69 2.87 20.56 -20.07
C GLY A 69 3.63 21.35 -21.14
N SER A 70 4.05 22.56 -20.76
CA SER A 70 4.71 23.55 -21.63
C SER A 70 6.20 23.28 -21.87
N HIS A 71 6.80 22.32 -21.16
CA HIS A 71 8.20 21.94 -21.38
C HIS A 71 8.26 20.70 -22.27
N PHE A 72 8.54 20.90 -23.54
CA PHE A 72 8.65 19.84 -24.52
C PHE A 72 9.86 18.94 -24.28
N LYS A 73 9.79 18.07 -23.29
CA LYS A 73 10.77 17.01 -23.10
C LYS A 73 10.38 15.71 -23.81
N GLY A 74 9.26 15.73 -24.55
CA GLY A 74 8.75 14.54 -25.24
C GLY A 74 8.18 13.47 -24.32
N ASN A 75 7.98 13.75 -23.03
CA ASN A 75 7.37 12.83 -22.10
C ASN A 75 5.85 12.84 -22.26
N VAL A 76 5.23 11.68 -22.15
CA VAL A 76 3.77 11.55 -22.23
C VAL A 76 3.21 11.09 -20.90
N THR A 77 1.99 11.53 -20.62
CA THR A 77 1.21 11.13 -19.45
C THR A 77 0.07 10.22 -19.89
N ILE A 78 -0.12 9.12 -19.19
CA ILE A 78 -1.19 8.15 -19.45
C ILE A 78 -1.98 7.97 -18.17
N ASN A 79 -3.30 8.09 -18.25
CA ASN A 79 -4.21 7.71 -17.17
C ASN A 79 -4.47 6.21 -17.26
N VAL A 80 -4.28 5.51 -16.16
CA VAL A 80 -4.39 4.05 -16.11
C VAL A 80 -5.42 3.65 -15.05
N THR A 81 -6.31 2.73 -15.42
CA THR A 81 -7.17 2.04 -14.47
C THR A 81 -6.67 0.62 -14.32
N PHE A 82 -6.39 0.22 -13.08
CA PHE A 82 -5.85 -1.12 -12.79
C PHE A 82 -6.54 -1.75 -11.59
N LYS A 83 -6.56 -3.05 -11.55
CA LYS A 83 -7.08 -3.84 -10.45
C LYS A 83 -5.93 -4.46 -9.68
N ALA A 84 -5.91 -4.27 -8.37
CA ALA A 84 -4.87 -4.77 -7.50
C ALA A 84 -5.41 -5.24 -6.15
N VAL A 85 -4.63 -6.06 -5.49
CA VAL A 85 -4.89 -6.44 -4.11
C VAL A 85 -4.32 -5.34 -3.22
N VAL A 86 -5.16 -4.79 -2.34
CA VAL A 86 -4.81 -3.66 -1.48
C VAL A 86 -5.07 -4.01 -0.02
N ASN A 87 -4.16 -3.64 0.83
CA ASN A 87 -4.32 -3.70 2.28
C ASN A 87 -4.46 -2.29 2.84
N LEU A 88 -5.70 -1.88 3.09
CA LEU A 88 -6.03 -0.57 3.65
C LEU A 88 -6.85 -0.75 4.93
N PRO A 89 -6.20 -0.77 6.09
CA PRO A 89 -6.91 -0.79 7.36
C PRO A 89 -7.67 0.52 7.59
N LYS A 90 -8.83 0.40 8.20
CA LYS A 90 -9.70 1.54 8.55
C LYS A 90 -9.91 1.60 10.06
N LEU A 91 -10.36 2.75 10.53
CA LEU A 91 -10.77 2.91 11.93
C LEU A 91 -11.88 1.91 12.28
N GLY A 92 -11.74 1.25 13.40
CA GLY A 92 -12.68 0.23 13.86
C GLY A 92 -12.41 -1.18 13.33
N ASP A 93 -11.51 -1.35 12.37
CA ASP A 93 -11.12 -2.68 11.90
C ASP A 93 -10.35 -3.43 12.98
N LYS A 94 -10.48 -4.74 12.97
CA LYS A 94 -9.71 -5.60 13.86
C LYS A 94 -8.42 -6.05 13.20
N LEU A 95 -7.32 -5.90 13.91
CA LEU A 95 -6.01 -6.31 13.49
C LEU A 95 -5.53 -7.48 14.34
N ILE A 96 -5.11 -8.55 13.70
CA ILE A 96 -4.51 -9.71 14.36
C ILE A 96 -3.03 -9.73 13.96
N GLY A 97 -2.16 -9.75 14.95
CA GLY A 97 -0.72 -9.76 14.70
C GLY A 97 0.07 -10.34 15.84
N TYR A 98 1.35 -10.53 15.59
CA TYR A 98 2.29 -11.06 16.58
C TYR A 98 2.97 -9.91 17.32
N VAL A 99 3.12 -10.08 18.63
CA VAL A 99 3.89 -9.13 19.45
C VAL A 99 5.35 -9.18 19.03
N LYS A 100 5.85 -8.06 18.52
CA LYS A 100 7.24 -7.91 18.07
C LYS A 100 8.15 -7.42 19.19
N SER A 101 7.68 -6.47 19.97
CA SER A 101 8.41 -5.96 21.13
C SER A 101 7.46 -5.37 22.16
N ILE A 102 7.92 -5.33 23.41
CA ILE A 102 7.19 -4.76 24.53
C ILE A 102 8.06 -3.72 25.20
N THR A 103 7.55 -2.49 25.30
CA THR A 103 8.20 -1.41 26.04
C THR A 103 7.29 -0.94 27.18
N LYS A 104 7.80 -0.09 28.07
CA LYS A 104 6.98 0.47 29.15
C LYS A 104 5.73 1.21 28.63
N PRO A 105 5.84 2.12 27.64
CA PRO A 105 4.68 2.90 27.19
C PRO A 105 3.79 2.17 26.19
N HIS A 106 4.30 1.16 25.45
CA HIS A 106 3.53 0.54 24.36
C HIS A 106 3.98 -0.88 24.02
N ILE A 107 3.08 -1.58 23.33
CA ILE A 107 3.35 -2.90 22.72
C ILE A 107 3.36 -2.72 21.21
N ILE A 108 4.40 -3.23 20.55
CA ILE A 108 4.52 -3.20 19.10
C ILE A 108 4.07 -4.54 18.52
N ILE A 109 3.09 -4.51 17.63
CA ILE A 109 2.54 -5.67 16.96
C ILE A 109 2.90 -5.60 15.48
N SER A 110 3.21 -6.72 14.88
CA SER A 110 3.43 -6.86 13.44
C SER A 110 2.35 -7.75 12.82
N SER A 111 1.69 -7.24 11.79
CA SER A 111 0.71 -7.98 10.98
C SER A 111 1.02 -7.77 9.50
N GLY A 112 1.86 -8.63 8.93
CA GLY A 112 2.32 -8.47 7.57
C GLY A 112 3.08 -7.15 7.38
N HIS A 113 2.53 -6.25 6.58
CA HIS A 113 3.11 -4.94 6.31
C HIS A 113 2.63 -3.83 7.24
N ILE A 114 1.80 -4.17 8.21
CA ILE A 114 1.26 -3.21 9.17
C ILE A 114 2.01 -3.35 10.49
N THR A 115 2.43 -2.22 11.03
CA THR A 115 2.94 -2.13 12.40
C THR A 115 1.89 -1.44 13.26
N ALA A 116 1.47 -2.08 14.32
CA ALA A 116 0.50 -1.51 15.25
C ALA A 116 1.15 -1.22 16.60
N LEU A 117 0.73 -0.12 17.22
CA LEU A 117 1.16 0.29 18.55
C LEU A 117 -0.05 0.25 19.49
N ILE A 118 0.05 -0.52 20.56
CA ILE A 118 -0.92 -0.46 21.65
C ILE A 118 -0.33 0.41 22.75
N LEU A 119 -0.96 1.55 22.99
CA LEU A 119 -0.56 2.46 24.06
C LEU A 119 -1.14 1.95 25.39
N LYS A 120 -0.30 1.52 26.31
CA LYS A 120 -0.71 1.00 27.61
C LYS A 120 -1.49 2.02 28.45
N ILE A 121 -1.22 3.32 28.24
CA ILE A 121 -1.89 4.41 28.96
C ILE A 121 -3.38 4.51 28.59
N LEU A 122 -3.73 4.16 27.36
CA LEU A 122 -5.11 4.26 26.85
C LEU A 122 -5.97 3.02 27.18
N SER A 123 -5.40 2.00 27.77
CA SER A 123 -6.07 0.73 28.05
C SER A 123 -5.89 0.31 29.51
N ASP A 124 -6.29 1.19 30.42
CA ASP A 124 -6.12 1.00 31.87
C ASP A 124 -6.74 -0.32 32.42
N ASP A 125 -7.72 -0.87 31.70
CA ASP A 125 -8.45 -2.07 32.13
C ASP A 125 -7.83 -3.38 31.68
N LYS A 126 -6.72 -3.36 30.92
CA LYS A 126 -6.09 -4.58 30.42
C LYS A 126 -4.78 -4.89 31.12
N ASP A 127 -4.67 -6.10 31.64
CA ASP A 127 -3.42 -6.61 32.17
C ASP A 127 -2.52 -7.13 31.05
N TYR A 128 -1.41 -6.45 30.82
CA TYR A 128 -0.41 -6.84 29.81
C TYR A 128 0.73 -7.70 30.38
N SER A 129 0.68 -8.09 31.65
CA SER A 129 1.75 -8.83 32.29
C SER A 129 1.95 -10.23 31.72
N ALA A 130 0.90 -10.84 31.18
CA ALA A 130 0.92 -12.17 30.58
C ALA A 130 1.34 -12.18 29.12
N ILE A 131 1.51 -11.02 28.48
CA ILE A 131 1.85 -10.91 27.07
C ILE A 131 3.36 -10.99 26.89
N THR A 132 3.81 -11.89 26.01
CA THR A 132 5.21 -12.07 25.67
C THR A 132 5.45 -11.84 24.17
N VAL A 133 6.70 -11.61 23.79
CA VAL A 133 7.09 -11.50 22.38
C VAL A 133 6.74 -12.80 21.64
N GLY A 134 6.12 -12.68 20.45
CA GLY A 134 5.65 -13.81 19.67
C GLY A 134 4.20 -14.22 19.93
N THR A 135 3.54 -13.64 20.93
CA THR A 135 2.13 -13.91 21.21
C THR A 135 1.24 -13.31 20.12
N LEU A 136 0.25 -14.07 19.68
CA LEU A 136 -0.77 -13.59 18.74
C LEU A 136 -1.85 -12.83 19.53
N ILE A 137 -2.09 -11.58 19.15
CA ILE A 137 -3.12 -10.75 19.79
C ILE A 137 -3.98 -10.04 18.75
N GLU A 138 -5.22 -9.75 19.14
CA GLU A 138 -6.17 -8.98 18.35
C GLU A 138 -6.34 -7.59 18.97
N CYS A 139 -6.36 -6.56 18.15
CA CYS A 139 -6.65 -5.20 18.58
C CYS A 139 -7.55 -4.49 17.61
N THR A 140 -8.22 -3.43 18.08
CA THR A 140 -9.08 -2.59 17.23
C THR A 140 -8.32 -1.33 16.83
N ILE A 141 -8.33 -1.00 15.54
CA ILE A 141 -7.61 0.16 15.00
C ILE A 141 -8.34 1.45 15.38
N VAL A 142 -7.63 2.33 16.06
CA VAL A 142 -8.12 3.66 16.48
C VAL A 142 -7.60 4.77 15.57
N SER A 143 -6.40 4.59 15.01
CA SER A 143 -5.80 5.58 14.11
C SER A 143 -4.89 4.89 13.11
N VAL A 144 -4.82 5.44 11.90
CA VAL A 144 -3.99 4.92 10.81
C VAL A 144 -3.11 6.04 10.29
N ASN A 145 -1.78 5.85 10.33
CA ASN A 145 -0.81 6.83 9.84
C ASN A 145 0.12 6.17 8.82
N PRO A 146 0.06 6.57 7.55
CA PRO A 146 1.03 6.12 6.56
C PRO A 146 2.39 6.77 6.81
N THR A 147 3.45 5.98 6.69
CA THR A 147 4.83 6.45 6.77
C THR A 147 5.64 5.93 5.60
N ASP A 148 6.82 6.49 5.37
CA ASP A 148 7.72 6.04 4.30
C ASP A 148 8.17 4.58 4.48
N LYS A 149 8.14 4.09 5.70
CA LYS A 149 8.57 2.72 6.05
C LYS A 149 7.44 1.73 6.24
N GLY A 150 6.20 2.19 6.19
CA GLY A 150 5.06 1.33 6.40
C GLY A 150 3.85 2.04 6.95
N LEU A 151 2.82 1.28 7.24
CA LEU A 151 1.59 1.76 7.83
C LEU A 151 1.65 1.55 9.34
N ILE A 152 1.48 2.62 10.12
CA ILE A 152 1.44 2.57 11.57
C ILE A 152 0.00 2.78 12.02
N CYS A 153 -0.52 1.80 12.76
CA CYS A 153 -1.85 1.87 13.36
C CYS A 153 -1.72 2.05 14.87
N LEU A 154 -2.60 2.85 15.45
CA LEU A 154 -2.80 2.86 16.89
C LEU A 154 -4.00 1.97 17.22
N CYS A 155 -3.84 1.19 18.25
CA CYS A 155 -4.88 0.30 18.75
C CYS A 155 -5.20 0.59 20.23
#